data_b92b782cad60168d07bf57720d44c55e
#
_entry.id   b92b782cad60168d07bf57720d44c55e
#
_cell.length_a   1.000
_cell.length_b   1.000
_cell.length_c   1.000
_cell.angle_alpha   90.00
_cell.angle_beta   90.00
_cell.angle_gamma   90.00
#
_symmetry.space_group_name_H-M   'P 1'
#
loop_
_entity.id
_entity.type
_entity.pdbx_description
1 polymer ?
#
loop_
_entity_poly.entity_id
_entity_poly.type
_entity_poly.pdbx_seq_one_letter_code
_entity_poly.pdbx_strand_id
1 'polypeptide(L)'
;MRPPDDNLTEVLLKIEYELSSGLLYTHTRINANTTKILEASSFLYALIEILDEKGMISIEELDERKKQVAERLVKKFVESGIGLMYQDPECDKYSFENEADVDCKSRLHICKAVCCKLPFALSRQDVEEGIIRWEFRRPYLIAHDEYGYCKHLDRKTYLCTIRQNRSVACRGFDCRDNERWKVWLDYDNSIINPELMEKIDKDNRRIYSLSEIKSKSNIT
;
A
#
# COMPACT_ATOMS: atom_id res chain seq x y z
N MET A 1 -8.78 -47.72 -3.46
CA MET A 1 -8.62 -46.34 -3.06
C MET A 1 -7.16 -45.96 -3.30
N ARG A 2 -6.85 -45.02 -4.21
CA ARG A 2 -5.48 -44.54 -4.36
C ARG A 2 -5.12 -43.72 -3.11
N PRO A 3 -3.91 -43.87 -2.52
CA PRO A 3 -3.48 -42.97 -1.47
C PRO A 3 -3.49 -41.53 -1.99
N PRO A 4 -3.79 -40.54 -1.12
CA PRO A 4 -3.72 -39.16 -1.51
C PRO A 4 -2.32 -38.85 -2.02
N ASP A 5 -2.23 -38.09 -3.11
CA ASP A 5 -0.97 -37.65 -3.68
C ASP A 5 -0.29 -36.74 -2.62
N ASP A 6 0.83 -37.19 -2.05
CA ASP A 6 1.53 -36.49 -0.96
C ASP A 6 1.83 -35.04 -1.35
N ASN A 7 2.09 -34.78 -2.62
CA ASN A 7 2.30 -33.45 -3.16
C ASN A 7 1.04 -32.57 -3.08
N LEU A 8 -0.15 -33.13 -3.35
CA LEU A 8 -1.42 -32.38 -3.26
C LEU A 8 -1.73 -32.00 -1.82
N THR A 9 -1.48 -32.91 -0.89
CA THR A 9 -1.70 -32.67 0.54
C THR A 9 -0.79 -31.54 1.06
N GLU A 10 0.49 -31.55 0.67
CA GLU A 10 1.45 -30.51 1.05
C GLU A 10 1.05 -29.13 0.49
N VAL A 11 0.59 -29.08 -0.76
CA VAL A 11 0.12 -27.85 -1.41
C VAL A 11 -1.13 -27.31 -0.69
N LEU A 12 -2.08 -28.16 -0.34
CA LEU A 12 -3.30 -27.75 0.39
C LEU A 12 -2.98 -27.20 1.76
N LEU A 13 -2.10 -27.84 2.53
CA LEU A 13 -1.68 -27.36 3.85
C LEU A 13 -0.96 -26.00 3.75
N LYS A 14 -0.16 -25.82 2.72
CA LYS A 14 0.50 -24.54 2.49
C LYS A 14 -0.49 -23.42 2.16
N ILE A 15 -1.49 -23.68 1.31
CA ILE A 15 -2.55 -22.72 0.98
C ILE A 15 -3.36 -22.38 2.23
N GLU A 16 -3.76 -23.38 3.03
CA GLU A 16 -4.50 -23.16 4.28
C GLU A 16 -3.70 -22.28 5.26
N TYR A 17 -2.42 -22.56 5.43
CA TYR A 17 -1.54 -21.76 6.28
C TYR A 17 -1.41 -20.31 5.78
N GLU A 18 -1.20 -20.09 4.48
CA GLU A 18 -1.06 -18.77 3.91
C GLU A 18 -2.36 -17.97 3.99
N LEU A 19 -3.51 -18.63 3.75
CA LEU A 19 -4.84 -18.01 3.87
C LEU A 19 -5.14 -17.62 5.33
N SER A 20 -4.91 -18.53 6.28
CA SER A 20 -5.09 -18.25 7.70
C SER A 20 -4.22 -17.08 8.18
N SER A 21 -2.97 -17.05 7.72
CA SER A 21 -2.04 -15.93 8.03
C SER A 21 -2.54 -14.60 7.44
N GLY A 22 -3.10 -14.61 6.23
CA GLY A 22 -3.67 -13.43 5.59
C GLY A 22 -4.94 -12.93 6.31
N LEU A 23 -5.81 -13.82 6.72
CA LEU A 23 -6.99 -13.50 7.51
C LEU A 23 -6.62 -12.90 8.88
N LEU A 24 -5.63 -13.49 9.56
CA LEU A 24 -5.13 -12.96 10.83
C LEU A 24 -4.52 -11.57 10.66
N TYR A 25 -3.73 -11.37 9.62
CA TYR A 25 -3.18 -10.05 9.28
C TYR A 25 -4.29 -9.01 9.09
N THR A 26 -5.29 -9.34 8.27
CA THR A 26 -6.42 -8.44 8.00
C THR A 26 -7.19 -8.11 9.28
N HIS A 27 -7.53 -9.13 10.08
CA HIS A 27 -8.22 -8.97 11.35
C HIS A 27 -7.44 -8.06 12.32
N THR A 28 -6.14 -8.29 12.45
CA THR A 28 -5.27 -7.48 13.32
C THR A 28 -5.22 -6.02 12.85
N ARG A 29 -5.17 -5.78 11.55
CA ARG A 29 -5.17 -4.42 10.99
C ARG A 29 -6.51 -3.71 11.21
N ILE A 30 -7.63 -4.41 11.02
CA ILE A 30 -8.96 -3.87 11.28
C ILE A 30 -9.09 -3.48 12.75
N ASN A 31 -8.71 -4.35 13.68
CA ASN A 31 -8.79 -4.07 15.12
C ASN A 31 -7.91 -2.86 15.50
N ALA A 32 -6.68 -2.80 15.01
CA ALA A 32 -5.79 -1.67 15.27
C ALA A 32 -6.35 -0.34 14.71
N ASN A 33 -6.97 -0.37 13.54
CA ASN A 33 -7.60 0.81 12.96
C ASN A 33 -8.85 1.21 13.75
N THR A 34 -9.69 0.25 14.17
CA THR A 34 -10.87 0.50 15.00
C THR A 34 -10.48 1.19 16.31
N THR A 35 -9.44 0.71 16.99
CA THR A 35 -8.93 1.34 18.23
C THR A 35 -8.50 2.78 17.99
N LYS A 36 -7.74 3.04 16.92
CA LYS A 36 -7.30 4.41 16.58
C LYS A 36 -8.46 5.33 16.21
N ILE A 37 -9.47 4.80 15.52
CA ILE A 37 -10.68 5.57 15.17
C ILE A 37 -11.44 5.93 16.44
N LEU A 38 -11.64 4.98 17.36
CA LEU A 38 -12.31 5.23 18.63
C LEU A 38 -11.58 6.28 19.46
N GLU A 39 -10.26 6.18 19.58
CA GLU A 39 -9.44 7.15 20.31
C GLU A 39 -9.54 8.55 19.68
N ALA A 40 -9.35 8.65 18.36
CA ALA A 40 -9.45 9.91 17.64
C ALA A 40 -10.86 10.52 17.72
N SER A 41 -11.91 9.69 17.61
CA SER A 41 -13.30 10.12 17.71
C SER A 41 -13.61 10.63 19.12
N SER A 42 -13.18 9.91 20.17
CA SER A 42 -13.40 10.32 21.56
C SER A 42 -12.76 11.69 21.85
N PHE A 43 -11.53 11.88 21.38
CA PHE A 43 -10.85 13.17 21.53
C PHE A 43 -11.57 14.29 20.75
N LEU A 44 -12.00 14.00 19.51
CA LEU A 44 -12.68 14.97 18.68
C LEU A 44 -14.05 15.37 19.25
N TYR A 45 -14.84 14.39 19.70
CA TYR A 45 -16.14 14.67 20.32
C TYR A 45 -15.99 15.49 21.60
N ALA A 46 -15.07 15.13 22.48
CA ALA A 46 -14.80 15.91 23.69
C ALA A 46 -14.39 17.36 23.38
N LEU A 47 -13.58 17.57 22.33
CA LEU A 47 -13.19 18.91 21.90
C LEU A 47 -14.38 19.70 21.37
N ILE A 48 -15.23 19.08 20.54
CA ILE A 48 -16.44 19.72 19.98
C ILE A 48 -17.39 20.11 21.10
N GLU A 49 -17.68 19.23 22.06
CA GLU A 49 -18.56 19.50 23.20
C GLU A 49 -18.06 20.68 24.02
N ILE A 50 -16.77 20.72 24.35
CA ILE A 50 -16.17 21.84 25.12
C ILE A 50 -16.27 23.17 24.37
N LEU A 51 -16.07 23.16 23.03
CA LEU A 51 -16.13 24.37 22.21
C LEU A 51 -17.57 24.87 22.02
N ASP A 52 -18.52 23.96 21.84
CA ASP A 52 -19.95 24.25 21.72
C ASP A 52 -20.50 24.83 23.04
N GLU A 53 -20.22 24.19 24.19
CA GLU A 53 -20.60 24.69 25.52
C GLU A 53 -20.05 26.11 25.80
N LYS A 54 -18.90 26.44 25.25
CA LYS A 54 -18.32 27.80 25.36
C LYS A 54 -18.86 28.78 24.31
N GLY A 55 -19.72 28.34 23.40
CA GLY A 55 -20.24 29.16 22.30
C GLY A 55 -19.17 29.62 21.31
N MET A 56 -18.06 28.85 21.21
CA MET A 56 -16.93 29.21 20.35
C MET A 56 -17.09 28.67 18.90
N ILE A 57 -18.00 27.73 18.67
CA ILE A 57 -18.28 27.16 17.35
C ILE A 57 -19.80 27.05 17.17
N SER A 58 -20.25 27.01 15.90
CA SER A 58 -21.56 26.51 15.54
C SER A 58 -21.41 25.16 14.82
N ILE A 59 -22.38 24.29 15.00
CA ILE A 59 -22.37 22.97 14.37
C ILE A 59 -22.45 23.07 12.85
N GLU A 60 -23.20 24.07 12.34
CA GLU A 60 -23.35 24.34 10.90
C GLU A 60 -22.00 24.76 10.29
N GLU A 61 -21.28 25.69 10.96
CA GLU A 61 -19.96 26.13 10.51
C GLU A 61 -18.95 24.98 10.55
N LEU A 62 -19.03 24.14 11.57
CA LEU A 62 -18.15 22.97 11.72
C LEU A 62 -18.37 21.98 10.58
N ASP A 63 -19.63 21.70 10.19
CA ASP A 63 -19.94 20.77 9.10
C ASP A 63 -19.41 21.26 7.76
N GLU A 64 -19.57 22.55 7.47
CA GLU A 64 -19.02 23.14 6.24
C GLU A 64 -17.48 23.10 6.25
N ARG A 65 -16.85 23.40 7.36
CA ARG A 65 -15.39 23.33 7.51
C ARG A 65 -14.88 21.89 7.37
N LYS A 66 -15.61 20.91 7.88
CA LYS A 66 -15.30 19.50 7.74
C LYS A 66 -15.22 19.07 6.28
N LYS A 67 -16.17 19.50 5.43
CA LYS A 67 -16.16 19.21 3.99
C LYS A 67 -14.89 19.76 3.33
N GLN A 68 -14.56 21.03 3.58
CA GLN A 68 -13.35 21.66 3.03
C GLN A 68 -12.05 20.96 3.49
N VAL A 69 -12.02 20.53 4.75
CA VAL A 69 -10.86 19.79 5.29
C VAL A 69 -10.75 18.42 4.64
N ALA A 70 -11.88 17.71 4.45
CA ALA A 70 -11.88 16.40 3.80
C ALA A 70 -11.31 16.48 2.36
N GLU A 71 -11.75 17.46 1.57
CA GLU A 71 -11.23 17.68 0.21
C GLU A 71 -9.72 17.94 0.21
N ARG A 72 -9.23 18.81 1.11
CA ARG A 72 -7.79 19.08 1.23
C ARG A 72 -6.99 17.86 1.64
N LEU A 73 -7.52 17.02 2.54
CA LEU A 73 -6.85 15.81 2.99
C LEU A 73 -6.80 14.76 1.88
N VAL A 74 -7.89 14.57 1.13
CA VAL A 74 -7.92 13.68 -0.03
C VAL A 74 -6.85 14.10 -1.03
N LYS A 75 -6.82 15.40 -1.41
CA LYS A 75 -5.80 15.94 -2.31
C LYS A 75 -4.39 15.69 -1.80
N LYS A 76 -4.12 15.99 -0.52
CA LYS A 76 -2.82 15.77 0.11
C LYS A 76 -2.43 14.29 0.14
N PHE A 77 -3.38 13.38 0.36
CA PHE A 77 -3.13 11.94 0.36
C PHE A 77 -2.81 11.42 -1.05
N VAL A 78 -3.50 11.92 -2.07
CA VAL A 78 -3.19 11.62 -3.47
C VAL A 78 -1.77 12.11 -3.82
N GLU A 79 -1.44 13.36 -3.51
CA GLU A 79 -0.12 13.94 -3.75
C GLU A 79 1.02 13.21 -3.00
N SER A 80 0.75 12.71 -1.79
CA SER A 80 1.76 12.00 -0.98
C SER A 80 1.88 10.51 -1.30
N GLY A 81 1.15 10.00 -2.30
CA GLY A 81 1.12 8.56 -2.61
C GLY A 81 0.42 7.71 -1.55
N ILE A 82 -0.14 8.31 -0.49
CA ILE A 82 -0.98 7.62 0.49
C ILE A 82 -2.36 7.31 -0.12
N GLY A 83 -2.75 8.04 -1.15
CA GLY A 83 -3.92 7.78 -2.00
C GLY A 83 -3.94 6.41 -2.66
N LEU A 84 -2.80 5.68 -2.64
CA LEU A 84 -2.72 4.28 -3.05
C LEU A 84 -3.60 3.35 -2.21
N MET A 85 -4.00 3.80 -1.02
CA MET A 85 -4.90 3.05 -0.12
C MET A 85 -6.34 3.57 -0.17
N TYR A 86 -6.56 4.73 -0.79
CA TYR A 86 -7.88 5.34 -0.98
C TYR A 86 -8.20 5.33 -2.47
N GLN A 87 -8.50 4.15 -2.99
CA GLN A 87 -9.05 4.03 -4.34
C GLN A 87 -10.56 4.21 -4.24
N ASP A 88 -11.09 5.09 -5.08
CA ASP A 88 -12.50 5.06 -5.39
C ASP A 88 -12.81 3.68 -5.99
N PRO A 89 -13.59 2.83 -5.30
CA PRO A 89 -13.85 1.47 -5.78
C PRO A 89 -14.58 1.42 -7.12
N GLU A 90 -15.12 2.55 -7.58
CA GLU A 90 -15.86 2.68 -8.83
C GLU A 90 -15.04 3.31 -9.95
N CYS A 91 -13.81 3.77 -9.67
CA CYS A 91 -12.96 4.35 -10.70
C CYS A 91 -12.30 3.26 -11.55
N ASP A 92 -12.58 3.30 -12.87
CA ASP A 92 -11.90 2.42 -13.81
C ASP A 92 -10.43 2.80 -13.96
N LYS A 93 -9.53 1.85 -13.68
CA LYS A 93 -8.07 2.07 -13.77
C LYS A 93 -7.58 2.46 -15.16
N TYR A 94 -8.33 2.11 -16.21
CA TYR A 94 -7.97 2.43 -17.59
C TYR A 94 -8.36 3.86 -17.97
N SER A 95 -9.30 4.46 -17.26
CA SER A 95 -9.70 5.87 -17.41
C SER A 95 -8.93 6.83 -16.49
N PHE A 96 -7.89 6.34 -15.81
CA PHE A 96 -7.11 7.15 -14.88
C PHE A 96 -6.29 8.23 -15.61
N GLU A 97 -6.69 9.50 -15.44
CA GLU A 97 -6.16 10.65 -16.19
C GLU A 97 -4.76 11.09 -15.74
N ASN A 98 -4.39 10.83 -14.49
CA ASN A 98 -3.12 11.28 -13.91
C ASN A 98 -2.02 10.20 -14.04
N GLU A 99 -1.98 9.47 -15.14
CA GLU A 99 -0.94 8.48 -15.37
C GLU A 99 0.43 9.15 -15.50
N ALA A 100 1.39 8.74 -14.67
CA ALA A 100 2.75 9.25 -14.72
C ALA A 100 3.47 8.78 -15.98
N ASP A 101 3.81 9.71 -16.86
CA ASP A 101 4.62 9.44 -18.04
C ASP A 101 6.11 9.50 -17.69
N VAL A 102 6.63 8.40 -17.19
CA VAL A 102 8.04 8.24 -16.85
C VAL A 102 8.73 7.37 -17.89
N ASP A 103 9.74 7.92 -18.58
CA ASP A 103 10.64 7.13 -19.40
C ASP A 103 11.52 6.23 -18.52
N CYS A 104 10.96 5.08 -18.12
CA CYS A 104 11.67 4.12 -17.31
C CYS A 104 12.90 3.55 -18.00
N LYS A 105 12.87 3.35 -19.35
CA LYS A 105 13.97 2.71 -20.07
C LYS A 105 15.28 3.49 -19.92
N SER A 106 15.21 4.81 -20.02
CA SER A 106 16.38 5.67 -19.88
C SER A 106 16.95 5.73 -18.45
N ARG A 107 16.16 5.32 -17.43
CA ARG A 107 16.47 5.47 -16.00
C ARG A 107 16.78 4.17 -15.28
N LEU A 108 16.47 3.02 -15.87
CA LEU A 108 16.63 1.72 -15.21
C LEU A 108 18.04 1.39 -14.77
N HIS A 109 19.05 1.91 -15.48
CA HIS A 109 20.46 1.73 -15.10
C HIS A 109 20.79 2.38 -13.76
N ILE A 110 20.05 3.45 -13.39
CA ILE A 110 20.17 4.18 -12.12
C ILE A 110 19.28 3.54 -11.04
N CYS A 111 17.97 3.49 -11.30
CA CYS A 111 16.99 3.16 -10.27
C CYS A 111 16.71 1.66 -10.11
N LYS A 112 17.14 0.83 -11.08
CA LYS A 112 16.92 -0.64 -11.10
C LYS A 112 15.48 -1.02 -10.72
N ALA A 113 14.50 -0.25 -11.20
CA ALA A 113 13.07 -0.44 -10.94
C ALA A 113 12.71 -0.54 -9.44
N VAL A 114 13.36 0.23 -8.59
CA VAL A 114 13.15 0.20 -7.14
C VAL A 114 11.68 0.45 -6.72
N CYS A 115 10.90 1.18 -7.52
CA CYS A 115 9.46 1.35 -7.33
C CYS A 115 8.69 0.01 -7.36
N CYS A 116 9.18 -0.99 -8.10
CA CYS A 116 8.60 -2.33 -8.12
C CYS A 116 8.88 -3.15 -6.84
N LYS A 117 9.58 -2.57 -5.86
CA LYS A 117 9.73 -3.13 -4.51
C LYS A 117 8.68 -2.57 -3.53
N LEU A 118 7.90 -1.58 -3.93
CA LEU A 118 6.89 -0.99 -3.07
C LEU A 118 5.65 -1.89 -2.96
N PRO A 119 5.08 -2.05 -1.76
CA PRO A 119 3.88 -2.84 -1.54
C PRO A 119 2.64 -2.02 -1.93
N PHE A 120 2.24 -2.07 -3.19
CA PHE A 120 1.03 -1.40 -3.65
C PHE A 120 -0.22 -2.22 -3.33
N ALA A 121 -1.26 -1.53 -2.85
CA ALA A 121 -2.58 -2.12 -2.69
C ALA A 121 -3.28 -2.23 -4.06
N LEU A 122 -4.03 -3.30 -4.25
CA LEU A 122 -4.83 -3.56 -5.42
C LEU A 122 -6.27 -3.09 -5.23
N SER A 123 -6.88 -2.61 -6.30
CA SER A 123 -8.30 -2.28 -6.33
C SER A 123 -9.14 -3.55 -6.47
N ARG A 124 -10.46 -3.40 -6.28
CA ARG A 124 -11.41 -4.46 -6.58
C ARG A 124 -11.28 -4.91 -8.05
N GLN A 125 -11.19 -3.96 -8.97
CA GLN A 125 -11.02 -4.22 -10.41
C GLN A 125 -9.75 -5.05 -10.68
N ASP A 126 -8.62 -4.71 -10.06
CA ASP A 126 -7.37 -5.47 -10.22
C ASP A 126 -7.51 -6.93 -9.79
N VAL A 127 -8.27 -7.17 -8.72
CA VAL A 127 -8.50 -8.52 -8.18
C VAL A 127 -9.48 -9.30 -9.07
N GLU A 128 -10.57 -8.67 -9.52
CA GLU A 128 -11.58 -9.29 -10.38
C GLU A 128 -11.03 -9.63 -11.77
N GLU A 129 -10.16 -8.82 -12.33
CA GLU A 129 -9.47 -9.10 -13.60
C GLU A 129 -8.50 -10.29 -13.49
N GLY A 130 -7.98 -10.59 -12.31
CA GLY A 130 -7.08 -11.73 -12.08
C GLY A 130 -5.73 -11.65 -12.79
N ILE A 131 -5.38 -10.50 -13.37
CA ILE A 131 -4.12 -10.29 -14.09
C ILE A 131 -2.98 -10.04 -13.12
N ILE A 132 -3.22 -9.21 -12.11
CA ILE A 132 -2.22 -8.82 -11.12
C ILE A 132 -2.19 -9.84 -10.00
N ARG A 133 -1.03 -10.46 -9.81
CA ARG A 133 -0.81 -11.41 -8.71
C ARG A 133 -0.69 -10.67 -7.38
N TRP A 134 -1.31 -11.21 -6.34
CA TRP A 134 -1.25 -10.69 -4.98
C TRP A 134 -0.80 -11.77 -3.99
N GLU A 135 -0.43 -11.36 -2.76
CA GLU A 135 0.08 -12.25 -1.73
C GLU A 135 -1.03 -12.72 -0.80
N PHE A 136 -1.17 -14.02 -0.60
CA PHE A 136 -2.15 -14.56 0.35
C PHE A 136 -1.89 -14.11 1.80
N ARG A 137 -0.63 -13.96 2.18
CA ARG A 137 -0.26 -13.50 3.53
C ARG A 137 -0.54 -12.02 3.77
N ARG A 138 -0.63 -11.24 2.73
CA ARG A 138 -1.01 -9.83 2.72
C ARG A 138 -2.05 -9.61 1.64
N PRO A 139 -3.31 -10.00 1.92
CA PRO A 139 -4.36 -9.97 0.92
C PRO A 139 -4.45 -8.61 0.23
N TYR A 140 -4.58 -8.67 -1.10
CA TYR A 140 -4.72 -7.50 -1.96
C TYR A 140 -3.52 -6.54 -2.01
N LEU A 141 -2.36 -6.96 -1.53
CA LEU A 141 -1.11 -6.30 -1.88
C LEU A 141 -0.45 -7.04 -3.05
N ILE A 142 0.18 -6.27 -3.94
CA ILE A 142 0.87 -6.83 -5.10
C ILE A 142 1.93 -7.85 -4.67
N ALA A 143 1.97 -8.99 -5.35
CA ALA A 143 2.89 -10.06 -4.99
C ALA A 143 4.33 -9.73 -5.38
N HIS A 144 5.27 -10.04 -4.46
CA HIS A 144 6.70 -9.89 -4.68
C HIS A 144 7.40 -11.25 -4.79
N ASP A 145 8.54 -11.26 -5.46
CA ASP A 145 9.46 -12.40 -5.51
C ASP A 145 10.35 -12.47 -4.26
N GLU A 146 11.22 -13.46 -4.19
CA GLU A 146 12.17 -13.68 -3.10
C GLU A 146 13.18 -12.53 -2.90
N TYR A 147 13.40 -11.70 -3.93
CA TYR A 147 14.25 -10.52 -3.91
C TYR A 147 13.50 -9.23 -3.58
N GLY A 148 12.20 -9.35 -3.28
CA GLY A 148 11.33 -8.22 -2.94
C GLY A 148 10.86 -7.39 -4.13
N TYR A 149 10.99 -7.88 -5.35
CA TYR A 149 10.44 -7.21 -6.53
C TYR A 149 9.07 -7.77 -6.91
N CYS A 150 8.22 -6.91 -7.45
CA CYS A 150 6.95 -7.31 -8.02
C CYS A 150 7.12 -8.49 -8.99
N LYS A 151 6.28 -9.52 -8.86
CA LYS A 151 6.31 -10.72 -9.72
C LYS A 151 6.05 -10.46 -11.20
N HIS A 152 5.59 -9.25 -11.54
CA HIS A 152 5.39 -8.79 -12.91
C HIS A 152 6.59 -8.00 -13.47
N LEU A 153 7.70 -7.95 -12.75
CA LEU A 153 8.94 -7.38 -13.25
C LEU A 153 9.75 -8.43 -14.00
N ASP A 154 10.13 -8.14 -15.23
CA ASP A 154 11.17 -8.92 -15.91
C ASP A 154 12.54 -8.58 -15.29
N ARG A 155 13.14 -9.55 -14.63
CA ARG A 155 14.42 -9.39 -13.91
C ARG A 155 15.62 -9.14 -14.82
N LYS A 156 15.52 -9.44 -16.11
CA LYS A 156 16.60 -9.20 -17.09
C LYS A 156 16.58 -7.78 -17.61
N THR A 157 15.40 -7.29 -17.91
CA THR A 157 15.21 -5.96 -18.50
C THR A 157 14.81 -4.90 -17.48
N TYR A 158 14.38 -5.30 -16.28
CA TYR A 158 13.75 -4.44 -15.26
C TYR A 158 12.50 -3.70 -15.77
N LEU A 159 11.84 -4.24 -16.79
CA LEU A 159 10.60 -3.69 -17.32
C LEU A 159 9.37 -4.43 -16.77
N CYS A 160 8.28 -3.70 -16.63
CA CYS A 160 6.98 -4.26 -16.23
C CYS A 160 6.37 -5.07 -17.38
N THR A 161 6.07 -6.34 -17.15
CA THR A 161 5.46 -7.25 -18.16
C THR A 161 3.97 -7.00 -18.38
N ILE A 162 3.32 -6.30 -17.43
CA ILE A 162 1.88 -5.98 -17.47
C ILE A 162 1.63 -4.48 -17.53
N ARG A 163 2.50 -3.71 -18.24
CA ARG A 163 2.45 -2.24 -18.20
C ARG A 163 1.06 -1.68 -18.50
N GLN A 164 0.31 -2.26 -19.44
CA GLN A 164 -1.04 -1.83 -19.81
C GLN A 164 -2.09 -2.14 -18.72
N ASN A 165 -1.85 -3.15 -17.90
CA ASN A 165 -2.78 -3.64 -16.88
C ASN A 165 -2.36 -3.24 -15.46
N ARG A 166 -1.45 -2.28 -15.32
CA ARG A 166 -0.99 -1.80 -14.00
C ARG A 166 -2.16 -1.30 -13.15
N SER A 167 -2.06 -1.48 -11.84
CA SER A 167 -2.97 -0.85 -10.89
C SER A 167 -2.86 0.67 -10.95
N VAL A 168 -3.89 1.38 -10.50
CA VAL A 168 -3.89 2.86 -10.39
C VAL A 168 -2.67 3.34 -9.61
N ALA A 169 -2.32 2.65 -8.54
CA ALA A 169 -1.14 2.92 -7.73
C ALA A 169 0.16 2.96 -8.55
N CYS A 170 0.33 1.97 -9.43
CA CYS A 170 1.50 1.90 -10.30
C CYS A 170 1.45 2.89 -11.47
N ARG A 171 0.24 3.27 -11.91
CA ARG A 171 0.04 4.26 -12.99
C ARG A 171 0.37 5.66 -12.52
N GLY A 172 -0.13 6.04 -11.34
CA GLY A 172 0.04 7.37 -10.77
C GLY A 172 1.38 7.58 -10.06
N PHE A 173 2.22 6.56 -9.92
CA PHE A 173 3.49 6.71 -9.23
C PHE A 173 4.54 7.38 -10.10
N ASP A 174 4.85 8.64 -9.79
CA ASP A 174 5.97 9.37 -10.38
C ASP A 174 7.15 9.44 -9.40
N CYS A 175 8.25 8.77 -9.74
CA CYS A 175 9.44 8.78 -8.90
C CYS A 175 10.20 10.11 -8.97
N ARG A 176 9.93 10.99 -9.94
CA ARG A 176 10.54 12.30 -10.09
C ARG A 176 9.93 13.33 -9.15
N ASP A 177 8.62 13.25 -8.93
CA ASP A 177 7.87 14.23 -8.14
C ASP A 177 7.68 13.82 -6.67
N ASN A 178 7.99 12.57 -6.34
CA ASN A 178 7.89 12.11 -4.97
C ASN A 178 9.06 12.66 -4.14
N GLU A 179 8.79 13.62 -3.27
CA GLU A 179 9.81 14.28 -2.43
C GLU A 179 10.62 13.30 -1.58
N ARG A 180 10.02 12.17 -1.17
CA ARG A 180 10.73 11.11 -0.45
C ARG A 180 11.80 10.44 -1.32
N TRP A 181 11.65 10.49 -2.65
CA TRP A 181 12.54 9.84 -3.59
C TRP A 181 13.54 10.81 -4.20
N LYS A 182 13.23 12.11 -4.28
CA LYS A 182 14.16 13.15 -4.75
C LYS A 182 15.46 13.17 -3.96
N VAL A 183 15.39 12.87 -2.65
CA VAL A 183 16.58 12.79 -1.78
C VAL A 183 17.46 11.58 -2.09
N TRP A 184 16.89 10.55 -2.73
CA TRP A 184 17.54 9.26 -2.95
C TRP A 184 17.93 9.00 -4.39
N LEU A 185 17.29 9.68 -5.34
CA LEU A 185 17.48 9.51 -6.78
C LEU A 185 17.79 10.86 -7.41
N ASP A 186 19.03 11.06 -7.75
CA ASP A 186 19.45 12.18 -8.58
C ASP A 186 19.64 11.68 -10.02
N TYR A 187 18.64 11.94 -10.85
CA TYR A 187 18.67 11.49 -12.24
C TYR A 187 19.64 12.31 -13.10
N ASP A 188 19.89 13.56 -12.75
CA ASP A 188 20.78 14.45 -13.51
C ASP A 188 22.24 14.02 -13.32
N ASN A 189 22.61 13.64 -12.11
CA ASN A 189 23.94 13.14 -11.77
C ASN A 189 24.07 11.62 -11.80
N SER A 190 23.01 10.89 -12.22
CA SER A 190 22.98 9.43 -12.27
C SER A 190 23.32 8.75 -10.93
N ILE A 191 22.94 9.38 -9.83
CA ILE A 191 23.22 8.88 -8.48
C ILE A 191 21.98 8.17 -7.92
N ILE A 192 22.19 6.94 -7.44
CA ILE A 192 21.25 6.25 -6.56
C ILE A 192 21.85 6.17 -5.17
N ASN A 193 21.10 6.57 -4.16
CA ASN A 193 21.52 6.33 -2.79
C ASN A 193 21.29 4.85 -2.44
N PRO A 194 22.33 4.05 -2.16
CA PRO A 194 22.21 2.62 -1.84
C PRO A 194 21.36 2.37 -0.58
N GLU A 195 21.29 3.33 0.35
CA GLU A 195 20.45 3.24 1.55
C GLU A 195 18.96 3.15 1.22
N LEU A 196 18.52 3.72 0.08
CA LEU A 196 17.13 3.58 -0.35
C LEU A 196 16.75 2.12 -0.56
N MET A 197 17.61 1.36 -1.24
CA MET A 197 17.37 -0.07 -1.49
C MET A 197 17.31 -0.85 -0.19
N GLU A 198 18.26 -0.58 0.70
CA GLU A 198 18.34 -1.23 2.02
C GLU A 198 17.11 -0.91 2.89
N LYS A 199 16.67 0.36 2.89
CA LYS A 199 15.48 0.79 3.64
C LYS A 199 14.22 0.12 3.10
N ILE A 200 14.01 0.08 1.79
CA ILE A 200 12.86 -0.57 1.18
C ILE A 200 12.88 -2.07 1.46
N ASP A 201 14.03 -2.71 1.37
CA ASP A 201 14.18 -4.14 1.68
C ASP A 201 13.92 -4.44 3.16
N LYS A 202 14.30 -3.55 4.08
CA LYS A 202 13.98 -3.66 5.50
C LYS A 202 12.48 -3.47 5.77
N ASP A 203 11.86 -2.48 5.15
CA ASP A 203 10.43 -2.22 5.31
C ASP A 203 9.57 -3.36 4.74
N ASN A 204 9.97 -3.95 3.62
CA ASN A 204 9.31 -5.11 3.03
C ASN A 204 9.47 -6.39 3.86
N ARG A 205 10.59 -6.55 4.58
CA ARG A 205 10.84 -7.67 5.51
C ARG A 205 10.11 -7.54 6.84
N ARG A 206 9.56 -6.38 7.19
CA ARG A 206 8.70 -6.19 8.35
C ARG A 206 7.32 -6.84 8.15
N ILE A 207 7.31 -8.08 7.74
CA ILE A 207 6.18 -8.97 7.98
C ILE A 207 6.24 -9.26 9.48
N TYR A 208 5.33 -8.70 10.24
CA TYR A 208 5.23 -8.98 11.67
C TYR A 208 5.24 -10.48 11.87
N SER A 209 6.31 -11.02 12.44
CA SER A 209 6.32 -12.42 12.85
C SER A 209 5.29 -12.58 13.97
N LEU A 210 4.65 -13.74 14.07
CA LEU A 210 3.73 -14.04 15.18
C LEU A 210 4.38 -13.82 16.56
N SER A 211 5.71 -13.89 16.65
CA SER A 211 6.48 -13.59 17.85
C SER A 211 6.50 -12.09 18.19
N GLU A 212 6.53 -11.20 17.21
CA GLU A 212 6.49 -9.74 17.45
C GLU A 212 5.08 -9.25 17.84
N ILE A 213 4.03 -9.93 17.38
CA ILE A 213 2.66 -9.65 17.80
C ILE A 213 2.47 -10.02 19.27
N LYS A 214 3.02 -11.16 19.71
CA LYS A 214 2.94 -11.60 21.11
C LYS A 214 3.71 -10.69 22.07
N SER A 215 4.81 -10.08 21.66
CA SER A 215 5.59 -9.18 22.51
C SER A 215 4.94 -7.81 22.72
N LYS A 216 4.05 -7.38 21.80
CA LYS A 216 3.33 -6.10 21.91
C LYS A 216 1.97 -6.21 22.62
N SER A 217 1.42 -7.41 22.77
CA SER A 217 0.16 -7.64 23.50
C SER A 217 0.33 -7.71 25.03
N ASN A 218 1.55 -7.63 25.53
CA ASN A 218 1.86 -7.62 26.97
C ASN A 218 2.09 -6.20 27.55
N ILE A 219 1.64 -5.16 26.85
CA ILE A 219 1.60 -3.81 27.42
C ILE A 219 0.19 -3.62 27.98
N THR A 220 0.08 -3.87 29.28
CA THR A 220 -1.06 -3.49 30.14
C THR A 220 -1.24 -2.00 30.20
#